data_ead81e4880f1e6f1bcf64017cd2e045e
#
_entry.id   ead81e4880f1e6f1bcf64017cd2e045e
#
_cell.length_a   1.000
_cell.length_b   1.000
_cell.length_c   1.000
_cell.angle_alpha   90.00
_cell.angle_beta   90.00
_cell.angle_gamma   90.00
#
_symmetry.space_group_name_H-M   'P 1'
#
loop_
_entity.id
_entity.type
_entity.pdbx_description
1 polymer ?
#
loop_
_entity_poly.entity_id
_entity_poly.type
_entity_poly.pdbx_seq_one_letter_code
_entity_poly.pdbx_strand_id
1 'polypeptide(L)'
;MGIFDSMFKSENKPSWPGIVIESKGHLETLIADSFKCPQLIFKHSTRCSISRFVLADFIAHFTYSSDEFGAHYLDLLNHREISNEIANHFEVVHQSPQLLVIKNGKVVSDASHEGINELQLRDFL
;
A
#
# COMPACT_ATOMS: atom_id res chain seq x y z
N MET A 1 -5.98 24.38 21.78
CA MET A 1 -5.51 24.85 20.46
C MET A 1 -5.64 23.79 19.41
N GLY A 2 -6.83 23.64 18.87
CA GLY A 2 -7.13 22.59 17.91
C GLY A 2 -6.32 22.65 16.61
N ILE A 3 -5.94 23.85 16.19
CA ILE A 3 -5.15 24.04 14.97
C ILE A 3 -3.75 23.44 15.11
N PHE A 4 -3.10 23.67 16.24
CA PHE A 4 -1.77 23.09 16.49
C PHE A 4 -1.83 21.57 16.61
N ASP A 5 -2.83 21.07 17.31
CA ASP A 5 -3.00 19.63 17.47
C ASP A 5 -3.20 18.95 16.12
N SER A 6 -3.99 19.56 15.24
CA SER A 6 -4.21 19.04 13.90
C SER A 6 -2.92 19.05 13.07
N MET A 7 -2.13 20.10 13.16
CA MET A 7 -0.87 20.21 12.45
C MET A 7 0.12 19.13 12.91
N PHE A 8 0.27 18.95 14.22
CA PHE A 8 1.17 17.94 14.76
C PHE A 8 0.73 16.53 14.40
N LYS A 9 -0.56 16.26 14.44
CA LYS A 9 -1.07 14.96 14.03
C LYS A 9 -0.82 14.69 12.57
N SER A 10 -0.98 15.71 11.72
CA SER A 10 -0.71 15.59 10.28
C SER A 10 0.74 15.30 9.99
N GLU A 11 1.65 15.92 10.74
CA GLU A 11 3.08 15.71 10.57
C GLU A 11 3.53 14.33 11.03
N ASN A 12 2.94 13.84 12.13
CA ASN A 12 3.31 12.58 12.74
C ASN A 12 2.67 11.36 12.07
N LYS A 13 1.56 11.55 11.37
CA LYS A 13 0.82 10.47 10.73
C LYS A 13 0.60 10.81 9.26
N PRO A 14 1.45 10.29 8.37
CA PRO A 14 1.23 10.46 6.94
C PRO A 14 -0.17 9.99 6.59
N SER A 15 -0.87 10.80 5.80
CA SER A 15 -2.22 10.51 5.38
C SER A 15 -2.19 9.54 4.21
N TRP A 16 -2.61 8.31 4.42
CA TRP A 16 -2.70 7.34 3.32
C TRP A 16 -3.78 7.76 2.32
N PRO A 17 -3.48 7.79 1.01
CA PRO A 17 -4.42 8.29 -0.01
C PRO A 17 -5.48 7.27 -0.45
N GLY A 18 -5.78 6.28 0.34
CA GLY A 18 -6.75 5.24 -0.04
C GLY A 18 -7.33 4.54 1.16
N ILE A 19 -7.43 3.22 1.07
CA ILE A 19 -8.12 2.38 2.04
C ILE A 19 -7.12 1.61 2.89
N VAL A 20 -7.47 1.41 4.17
CA VAL A 20 -6.66 0.60 5.09
C VAL A 20 -7.23 -0.81 5.13
N ILE A 21 -6.38 -1.82 4.93
CA ILE A 21 -6.80 -3.22 5.00
C ILE A 21 -6.92 -3.64 6.46
N GLU A 22 -8.10 -4.11 6.86
CA GLU A 22 -8.37 -4.49 8.24
C GLU A 22 -8.91 -5.93 8.37
N SER A 23 -9.22 -6.59 7.26
CA SER A 23 -9.79 -7.94 7.28
C SER A 23 -9.40 -8.73 6.04
N LYS A 24 -9.54 -10.06 6.13
CA LYS A 24 -9.31 -10.95 4.98
C LYS A 24 -10.35 -10.73 3.88
N GLY A 25 -11.58 -10.39 4.25
CA GLY A 25 -12.64 -10.11 3.28
C GLY A 25 -12.32 -8.93 2.38
N HIS A 26 -11.54 -7.97 2.88
CA HIS A 26 -11.07 -6.85 2.10
C HIS A 26 -10.25 -7.31 0.87
N LEU A 27 -9.48 -8.39 1.05
CA LEU A 27 -8.63 -8.91 -0.03
C LEU A 27 -9.48 -9.42 -1.21
N GLU A 28 -10.60 -10.06 -0.94
CA GLU A 28 -11.52 -10.53 -1.98
C GLU A 28 -12.07 -9.36 -2.79
N THR A 29 -12.47 -8.28 -2.12
CA THR A 29 -12.96 -7.06 -2.77
C THR A 29 -11.87 -6.44 -3.64
N LEU A 30 -10.66 -6.37 -3.11
CA LEU A 30 -9.52 -5.81 -3.83
C LEU A 30 -9.24 -6.61 -5.11
N ILE A 31 -9.28 -7.93 -5.03
CA ILE A 31 -9.07 -8.78 -6.20
C ILE A 31 -10.15 -8.52 -7.25
N ALA A 32 -11.41 -8.45 -6.83
CA ALA A 32 -12.52 -8.14 -7.73
C ALA A 32 -12.34 -6.78 -8.41
N ASP A 33 -11.94 -5.77 -7.63
CA ASP A 33 -11.72 -4.42 -8.15
C ASP A 33 -10.55 -4.34 -9.11
N SER A 34 -9.58 -5.25 -9.00
CA SER A 34 -8.40 -5.27 -9.88
C SER A 34 -8.75 -5.56 -11.35
N PHE A 35 -9.96 -6.05 -11.62
CA PHE A 35 -10.45 -6.24 -12.98
C PHE A 35 -11.01 -4.94 -13.57
N LYS A 36 -11.25 -3.92 -12.75
CA LYS A 36 -11.74 -2.62 -13.19
C LYS A 36 -10.63 -1.61 -13.34
N CYS A 37 -9.73 -1.55 -12.35
CA CYS A 37 -8.54 -0.70 -12.40
C CYS A 37 -7.44 -1.33 -11.55
N PRO A 38 -6.18 -0.97 -11.80
CA PRO A 38 -5.07 -1.53 -11.01
C PRO A 38 -5.23 -1.23 -9.53
N GLN A 39 -4.86 -2.20 -8.69
CA GLN A 39 -4.88 -2.08 -7.24
C GLN A 39 -3.46 -2.12 -6.72
N LEU A 40 -3.16 -1.30 -5.73
CA LEU A 40 -1.87 -1.29 -5.06
C LEU A 40 -2.04 -1.77 -3.63
N ILE A 41 -1.10 -2.59 -3.16
CA ILE A 41 -1.00 -2.94 -1.75
C ILE A 41 0.36 -2.48 -1.25
N PHE A 42 0.36 -1.61 -0.24
CA PHE A 42 1.57 -1.18 0.43
C PHE A 42 1.66 -1.87 1.79
N LYS A 43 2.61 -2.79 1.92
CA LYS A 43 2.90 -3.45 3.20
C LYS A 43 3.89 -2.61 3.98
N HIS A 44 3.50 -2.17 5.16
CA HIS A 44 4.28 -1.26 5.99
C HIS A 44 4.55 -1.87 7.36
N SER A 45 5.77 -1.68 7.86
CA SER A 45 6.13 -1.98 9.23
C SER A 45 6.36 -0.68 10.00
N THR A 46 5.52 -0.43 11.00
CA THR A 46 5.59 0.79 11.81
C THR A 46 6.86 0.85 12.67
N ARG A 47 7.55 -0.27 12.84
CA ARG A 47 8.79 -0.34 13.63
C ARG A 47 10.05 -0.17 12.79
N CYS A 48 9.92 -0.14 11.47
CA CYS A 48 11.06 -0.06 10.57
C CYS A 48 11.23 1.39 10.06
N SER A 49 12.37 2.00 10.34
CA SER A 49 12.64 3.38 9.91
C SER A 49 12.68 3.51 8.39
N ILE A 50 13.27 2.52 7.70
CA ILE A 50 13.30 2.49 6.23
C ILE A 50 11.88 2.45 5.69
N SER A 51 11.02 1.61 6.26
CA SER A 51 9.63 1.51 5.85
C SER A 51 8.89 2.84 5.99
N ARG A 52 9.14 3.56 7.08
CA ARG A 52 8.52 4.87 7.31
C ARG A 52 8.97 5.91 6.29
N PHE A 53 10.26 5.95 5.96
CA PHE A 53 10.79 6.87 4.95
C PHE A 53 10.21 6.56 3.58
N VAL A 54 10.20 5.29 3.20
CA VAL A 54 9.67 4.86 1.90
C VAL A 54 8.19 5.17 1.78
N LEU A 55 7.43 4.93 2.84
CA LEU A 55 5.98 5.24 2.86
C LEU A 55 5.73 6.74 2.72
N ALA A 56 6.45 7.56 3.48
CA ALA A 56 6.29 9.02 3.42
C ALA A 56 6.58 9.55 2.01
N ASP A 57 7.65 9.05 1.39
CA ASP A 57 8.04 9.45 0.05
C ASP A 57 7.00 8.98 -0.98
N PHE A 58 6.51 7.77 -0.83
CA PHE A 58 5.45 7.24 -1.69
C PHE A 58 4.20 8.11 -1.64
N ILE A 59 3.73 8.43 -0.44
CA ILE A 59 2.53 9.25 -0.25
C ILE A 59 2.72 10.64 -0.87
N ALA A 60 3.90 11.23 -0.68
CA ALA A 60 4.22 12.56 -1.20
C ALA A 60 4.14 12.62 -2.73
N HIS A 61 4.47 11.53 -3.42
CA HIS A 61 4.50 11.48 -4.88
C HIS A 61 3.30 10.78 -5.50
N PHE A 62 2.38 10.24 -4.70
CA PHE A 62 1.19 9.57 -5.21
C PHE A 62 0.12 10.60 -5.55
N THR A 63 -0.09 10.85 -6.84
CA THR A 63 -1.00 11.87 -7.34
C THR A 63 -2.18 11.30 -8.13
N TYR A 64 -2.34 10.00 -8.12
CA TYR A 64 -3.40 9.32 -8.89
C TYR A 64 -4.74 9.36 -8.16
N SER A 65 -5.82 9.36 -8.93
CA SER A 65 -7.17 9.30 -8.38
C SER A 65 -7.56 7.86 -8.05
N SER A 66 -8.64 7.69 -7.29
CA SER A 66 -9.18 6.37 -6.97
C SER A 66 -9.72 5.63 -8.19
N ASP A 67 -10.02 6.35 -9.28
CA ASP A 67 -10.43 5.74 -10.55
C ASP A 67 -9.24 5.18 -11.33
N GLU A 68 -8.06 5.72 -11.07
CA GLU A 68 -6.82 5.27 -11.72
C GLU A 68 -6.18 4.10 -10.97
N PHE A 69 -6.10 4.21 -9.64
CA PHE A 69 -5.55 3.16 -8.79
C PHE A 69 -6.36 3.03 -7.51
N GLY A 70 -6.71 1.80 -7.14
CA GLY A 70 -7.15 1.51 -5.80
C GLY A 70 -5.92 1.36 -4.91
N ALA A 71 -5.75 2.23 -3.92
CA ALA A 71 -4.57 2.21 -3.05
C ALA A 71 -4.92 1.63 -1.68
N HIS A 72 -4.22 0.57 -1.29
CA HIS A 72 -4.49 -0.17 -0.05
C HIS A 72 -3.25 -0.24 0.82
N TYR A 73 -3.44 0.05 2.10
CA TYR A 73 -2.37 0.07 3.09
C TYR A 73 -2.54 -1.09 4.05
N LEU A 74 -1.47 -1.81 4.32
CA LEU A 74 -1.46 -2.89 5.30
C LEU A 74 -0.39 -2.65 6.37
N ASP A 75 -0.82 -2.52 7.63
CA ASP A 75 0.07 -2.55 8.78
C ASP A 75 0.35 -4.02 9.09
N LEU A 76 1.47 -4.50 8.60
CA LEU A 76 1.77 -5.94 8.66
C LEU A 76 2.00 -6.45 10.08
N LEU A 77 2.42 -5.59 11.01
CA LEU A 77 2.63 -6.01 12.40
C LEU A 77 1.31 -6.30 13.12
N ASN A 78 0.26 -5.55 12.81
CA ASN A 78 -1.07 -5.77 13.36
C ASN A 78 -1.88 -6.82 12.59
N HIS A 79 -1.48 -7.13 11.36
CA HIS A 79 -2.22 -8.01 10.47
C HIS A 79 -1.30 -9.02 9.76
N ARG A 80 -0.50 -9.74 10.54
CA ARG A 80 0.44 -10.72 9.99
C ARG A 80 -0.27 -11.81 9.17
N GLU A 81 -1.43 -12.25 9.61
CA GLU A 81 -2.21 -13.26 8.91
C GLU A 81 -2.61 -12.80 7.51
N ILE A 82 -3.02 -11.53 7.39
CA ILE A 82 -3.40 -10.95 6.11
C ILE A 82 -2.16 -10.81 5.23
N SER A 83 -1.03 -10.37 5.80
CA SER A 83 0.22 -10.26 5.07
C SER A 83 0.67 -11.62 4.51
N ASN A 84 0.55 -12.69 5.29
CA ASN A 84 0.87 -14.04 4.86
C ASN A 84 -0.09 -14.52 3.78
N GLU A 85 -1.38 -14.22 3.91
CA GLU A 85 -2.39 -14.55 2.91
C GLU A 85 -2.07 -13.88 1.56
N ILE A 86 -1.67 -12.63 1.59
CA ILE A 86 -1.26 -11.89 0.38
C ILE A 86 -0.08 -12.59 -0.29
N ALA A 87 0.95 -12.92 0.49
CA ALA A 87 2.14 -13.59 -0.03
C ALA A 87 1.79 -14.93 -0.67
N ASN A 88 0.93 -15.71 -0.01
CA ASN A 88 0.53 -17.04 -0.50
C ASN A 88 -0.38 -16.94 -1.72
N HIS A 89 -1.38 -16.07 -1.67
CA HIS A 89 -2.35 -15.94 -2.76
C HIS A 89 -1.71 -15.45 -4.05
N PHE A 90 -0.83 -14.46 -3.95
CA PHE A 90 -0.19 -13.87 -5.12
C PHE A 90 1.17 -14.48 -5.46
N GLU A 91 1.61 -15.44 -4.66
CA GLU A 91 2.90 -16.13 -4.86
C GLU A 91 4.07 -15.16 -4.93
N VAL A 92 4.08 -14.18 -4.03
CA VAL A 92 5.14 -13.18 -3.92
C VAL A 92 5.81 -13.31 -2.56
N VAL A 93 7.13 -13.44 -2.57
CA VAL A 93 7.90 -13.54 -1.33
C VAL A 93 7.69 -12.27 -0.51
N HIS A 94 7.35 -12.46 0.75
CA HIS A 94 7.11 -11.33 1.67
C HIS A 94 8.36 -10.48 1.84
N GLN A 95 8.20 -9.19 1.72
CA GLN A 95 9.20 -8.16 2.03
C GLN A 95 8.51 -7.02 2.79
N SER A 96 9.29 -6.18 3.44
CA SER A 96 8.77 -5.01 4.15
C SER A 96 9.82 -3.89 4.17
N PRO A 97 9.50 -2.70 3.67
CA PRO A 97 8.27 -2.34 2.97
C PRO A 97 8.16 -3.00 1.60
N GLN A 98 6.95 -3.27 1.18
CA GLN A 98 6.71 -3.89 -0.13
C GLN A 98 5.47 -3.29 -0.77
N LEU A 99 5.56 -3.02 -2.07
CA LEU A 99 4.44 -2.58 -2.88
C LEU A 99 4.12 -3.64 -3.92
N LEU A 100 2.86 -4.04 -4.00
CA LEU A 100 2.36 -4.94 -5.04
C LEU A 100 1.41 -4.18 -5.94
N VAL A 101 1.55 -4.40 -7.26
CA VAL A 101 0.62 -3.86 -8.25
C VAL A 101 -0.19 -5.04 -8.80
N ILE A 102 -1.52 -4.97 -8.65
CA ILE A 102 -2.43 -6.06 -8.97
C ILE A 102 -3.36 -5.63 -10.10
N LYS A 103 -3.38 -6.40 -11.19
CA LYS A 103 -4.29 -6.20 -12.32
C LYS A 103 -4.88 -7.56 -12.72
N ASN A 104 -6.19 -7.56 -12.95
CA ASN A 104 -6.90 -8.77 -13.39
C ASN A 104 -6.64 -9.97 -12.47
N GLY A 105 -6.61 -9.72 -11.17
CA GLY A 105 -6.45 -10.74 -10.15
C GLY A 105 -5.02 -11.24 -9.96
N LYS A 106 -4.04 -10.66 -10.62
CA LYS A 106 -2.64 -11.10 -10.58
C LYS A 106 -1.69 -9.95 -10.24
N VAL A 107 -0.58 -10.28 -9.58
CA VAL A 107 0.50 -9.32 -9.39
C VAL A 107 1.24 -9.15 -10.71
N VAL A 108 1.23 -7.94 -11.23
CA VAL A 108 1.93 -7.60 -12.48
C VAL A 108 3.29 -6.96 -12.20
N SER A 109 3.49 -6.45 -10.99
CA SER A 109 4.77 -5.92 -10.56
C SER A 109 4.81 -5.86 -9.04
N ASP A 110 6.00 -5.97 -8.48
CA ASP A 110 6.23 -5.74 -7.05
C ASP A 110 7.60 -5.07 -6.86
N ALA A 111 7.75 -4.38 -5.75
CA ALA A 111 9.01 -3.76 -5.38
C ALA A 111 9.11 -3.70 -3.87
N SER A 112 10.32 -3.63 -3.36
CA SER A 112 10.57 -3.55 -1.93
C SER A 112 11.63 -2.49 -1.64
N HIS A 113 11.60 -1.99 -0.39
CA HIS A 113 12.56 -1.00 0.08
C HIS A 113 12.56 0.24 -0.81
N GLU A 114 13.72 0.79 -1.14
CA GLU A 114 13.84 1.99 -1.96
C GLU A 114 13.30 1.80 -3.39
N GLY A 115 13.30 0.55 -3.87
CA GLY A 115 12.77 0.22 -5.20
C GLY A 115 11.32 0.57 -5.39
N ILE A 116 10.55 0.69 -4.30
CA ILE A 116 9.14 1.07 -4.37
C ILE A 116 8.95 2.41 -5.08
N ASN A 117 9.78 3.40 -4.75
CA ASN A 117 9.66 4.74 -5.31
C ASN A 117 10.35 4.89 -6.67
N GLU A 118 10.95 3.82 -7.16
CA GLU A 118 11.52 3.76 -8.51
C GLU A 118 10.51 3.21 -9.53
N LEU A 119 9.39 2.61 -9.08
CA LEU A 119 8.35 2.12 -9.97
C LEU A 119 7.65 3.27 -10.70
N GLN A 120 7.45 3.08 -11.99
CA GLN A 120 6.68 4.02 -12.81
C GLN A 120 5.22 3.57 -12.84
N LEU A 121 4.42 4.02 -11.88
CA LEU A 121 3.04 3.57 -11.72
C LEU A 121 2.19 3.83 -12.97
N ARG A 122 2.46 4.91 -13.68
CA ARG A 122 1.72 5.23 -14.91
C ARG A 122 1.78 4.11 -15.96
N ASP A 123 2.81 3.28 -15.90
CA ASP A 123 2.96 2.19 -16.87
C ASP A 123 1.92 1.08 -16.65
N PHE A 124 1.24 1.09 -15.52
CA PHE A 124 0.22 0.09 -15.20
C PHE A 124 -1.21 0.57 -15.43
N LEU A 125 -1.37 1.82 -15.82
CA LEU A 125 -2.71 2.38 -16.11
C LEU A 125 -3.31 1.82 -17.41
#